data_5e8cb7b8faba87ac8ce0ca76ef066537
#
_entry.id   5e8cb7b8faba87ac8ce0ca76ef066537
#
_cell.length_a   1.000
_cell.length_b   1.000
_cell.length_c   1.000
_cell.angle_alpha   90.00
_cell.angle_beta   90.00
_cell.angle_gamma   90.00
#
_symmetry.space_group_name_H-M   'P 1'
#
loop_
_entity.id
_entity.type
_entity.pdbx_description
1 polymer ?
#
loop_
_entity_poly.entity_id
_entity_poly.type
_entity_poly.pdbx_seq_one_letter_code
_entity_poly.pdbx_strand_id
1 'polypeptide(L)'
;TWQDQNYDVNDLMSAKVDALLQEIYTGEPKESYTLDTTGLEEAVAKEAESVAALWNKKAKNGSISEYDSQNDKFLFKGAENGLEVDQEQLKTDIQAALNHKDFSASIAATVNEVEPEFSEATAREKYKTIGTFTTNTTANQKRNTNVKLAARAINGIVLQPGEEFSFNNRVGERTEAKGYQAAAAYNNGEVVQEIGGGVCQVSSTMYNAVVKAGLKTT
;
A
#
# COMPACT_ATOMS: atom_id res chain seq x y z
N THR A 1 0.24 5.53 27.32
CA THR A 1 -1.12 5.53 26.72
C THR A 1 -1.03 5.85 25.26
N TRP A 2 -1.80 5.17 24.42
CA TRP A 2 -1.98 5.48 23.02
C TRP A 2 -3.43 5.19 22.60
N GLN A 3 -4.13 6.15 21.95
CA GLN A 3 -5.55 6.06 21.60
C GLN A 3 -6.42 5.49 22.72
N ASP A 4 -6.28 6.05 23.93
CA ASP A 4 -6.97 5.63 25.17
C ASP A 4 -6.63 4.21 25.66
N GLN A 5 -5.62 3.55 25.07
CA GLN A 5 -5.08 2.30 25.59
C GLN A 5 -3.99 2.58 26.64
N ASN A 6 -4.04 1.86 27.72
CA ASN A 6 -3.06 1.93 28.80
C ASN A 6 -2.28 0.62 28.87
N TYR A 7 -0.98 0.75 29.08
CA TYR A 7 -0.09 -0.35 29.43
C TYR A 7 0.53 -0.06 30.79
N ASP A 8 0.46 -1.03 31.69
CA ASP A 8 0.96 -0.88 33.04
C ASP A 8 2.34 -1.54 33.17
N VAL A 9 3.34 -0.76 33.57
CA VAL A 9 4.72 -1.21 33.76
C VAL A 9 5.07 -1.51 35.22
N ASN A 10 4.07 -1.76 36.07
CA ASN A 10 4.30 -2.00 37.49
C ASN A 10 5.27 -3.15 37.80
N ASP A 11 5.30 -4.17 36.96
CA ASP A 11 6.19 -5.33 37.14
C ASP A 11 7.66 -4.98 37.01
N LEU A 12 8.00 -3.86 36.35
CA LEU A 12 9.38 -3.43 36.13
C LEU A 12 10.15 -3.23 37.45
N MET A 13 9.45 -2.78 38.50
CA MET A 13 10.04 -2.46 39.78
C MET A 13 9.84 -3.56 40.85
N SER A 14 9.03 -4.58 40.59
CA SER A 14 8.65 -5.55 41.62
C SER A 14 9.86 -6.21 42.30
N ALA A 15 10.82 -6.69 41.51
CA ALA A 15 12.03 -7.32 42.04
C ALA A 15 12.89 -6.37 42.91
N LYS A 16 12.96 -5.08 42.55
CA LYS A 16 13.66 -4.05 43.30
C LYS A 16 12.95 -3.70 44.60
N VAL A 17 11.63 -3.66 44.59
CA VAL A 17 10.80 -3.44 45.77
C VAL A 17 10.94 -4.63 46.74
N ASP A 18 10.85 -5.86 46.21
CA ASP A 18 11.02 -7.07 47.04
C ASP A 18 12.38 -7.12 47.70
N ALA A 19 13.45 -6.79 46.97
CA ALA A 19 14.82 -6.75 47.54
C ALA A 19 14.92 -5.70 48.66
N LEU A 20 14.34 -4.52 48.45
CA LEU A 20 14.32 -3.48 49.50
C LEU A 20 13.50 -3.91 50.73
N LEU A 21 12.34 -4.53 50.52
CA LEU A 21 11.52 -5.06 51.63
C LEU A 21 12.28 -6.15 52.40
N GLN A 22 12.99 -7.03 51.72
CA GLN A 22 13.80 -8.05 52.36
C GLN A 22 14.91 -7.41 53.18
N GLU A 23 15.58 -6.38 52.67
CA GLU A 23 16.60 -5.64 53.43
C GLU A 23 16.02 -4.98 54.69
N ILE A 24 14.80 -4.39 54.59
CA ILE A 24 14.11 -3.76 55.72
C ILE A 24 13.76 -4.79 56.79
N TYR A 25 13.29 -5.97 56.42
CA TYR A 25 12.81 -6.99 57.37
C TYR A 25 13.86 -7.86 57.96
N THR A 26 14.97 -8.09 57.26
CA THR A 26 16.02 -9.06 57.68
C THR A 26 17.36 -8.42 57.98
N GLY A 27 17.57 -7.17 57.53
CA GLY A 27 18.81 -6.44 57.73
C GLY A 27 18.90 -5.71 59.05
N GLU A 28 20.07 -5.12 59.30
CA GLU A 28 20.26 -4.21 60.46
C GLU A 28 19.44 -2.89 60.22
N PRO A 29 18.80 -2.33 61.23
CA PRO A 29 18.05 -1.08 61.08
C PRO A 29 18.92 0.06 60.56
N LYS A 30 18.49 0.78 59.53
CA LYS A 30 19.11 1.96 58.97
C LYS A 30 18.26 3.20 59.19
N GLU A 31 18.89 4.37 59.21
CA GLU A 31 18.19 5.66 59.38
C GLU A 31 17.27 5.99 58.19
N SER A 32 17.64 5.47 57.00
CA SER A 32 16.82 5.65 55.79
C SER A 32 17.03 4.49 54.82
N TYR A 33 16.06 4.22 54.01
CA TYR A 33 16.06 3.24 52.94
C TYR A 33 15.71 3.94 51.60
N THR A 34 16.40 3.58 50.57
CA THR A 34 16.17 4.16 49.23
C THR A 34 16.00 3.04 48.23
N LEU A 35 14.96 3.13 47.42
CA LEU A 35 14.73 2.19 46.33
C LEU A 35 15.79 2.40 45.23
N ASP A 36 16.52 1.33 44.93
CA ASP A 36 17.52 1.32 43.87
C ASP A 36 16.86 1.16 42.52
N THR A 37 17.00 2.16 41.64
CA THR A 37 16.48 2.19 40.28
C THR A 37 17.52 1.94 39.20
N THR A 38 18.75 1.54 39.60
CA THR A 38 19.85 1.26 38.65
C THR A 38 19.72 -0.14 38.04
N GLY A 39 20.34 -0.34 36.88
CA GLY A 39 20.42 -1.66 36.23
C GLY A 39 19.07 -2.13 35.64
N LEU A 40 18.19 -1.20 35.31
CA LEU A 40 16.86 -1.49 34.70
C LEU A 40 16.83 -1.28 33.17
N GLU A 41 17.97 -0.92 32.57
CA GLU A 41 18.02 -0.56 31.14
C GLU A 41 17.53 -1.68 30.22
N GLU A 42 17.91 -2.93 30.55
CA GLU A 42 17.47 -4.10 29.76
C GLU A 42 15.98 -4.39 29.98
N ALA A 43 15.51 -4.24 31.21
CA ALA A 43 14.08 -4.40 31.53
C ALA A 43 13.23 -3.31 30.87
N VAL A 44 13.67 -2.06 30.88
CA VAL A 44 13.03 -0.93 30.17
C VAL A 44 12.99 -1.18 28.67
N ALA A 45 14.07 -1.68 28.08
CA ALA A 45 14.10 -2.02 26.65
C ALA A 45 13.07 -3.10 26.31
N LYS A 46 12.97 -4.14 27.13
CA LYS A 46 12.01 -5.21 26.96
C LYS A 46 10.54 -4.73 27.10
N GLU A 47 10.28 -3.83 28.05
CA GLU A 47 8.96 -3.22 28.19
C GLU A 47 8.59 -2.37 26.96
N ALA A 48 9.51 -1.55 26.47
CA ALA A 48 9.26 -0.77 25.25
C ALA A 48 8.99 -1.67 24.02
N GLU A 49 9.69 -2.80 23.92
CA GLU A 49 9.44 -3.82 22.87
C GLU A 49 8.06 -4.45 23.04
N SER A 50 7.66 -4.78 24.27
CA SER A 50 6.34 -5.36 24.56
C SER A 50 5.20 -4.40 24.20
N VAL A 51 5.35 -3.12 24.53
CA VAL A 51 4.39 -2.07 24.15
C VAL A 51 4.33 -1.92 22.64
N ALA A 52 5.47 -1.90 21.96
CA ALA A 52 5.53 -1.83 20.51
C ALA A 52 4.87 -3.04 19.87
N ALA A 53 5.10 -4.25 20.36
CA ALA A 53 4.45 -5.46 19.85
C ALA A 53 2.91 -5.42 19.94
N LEU A 54 2.38 -4.78 20.99
CA LEU A 54 0.94 -4.62 21.18
C LEU A 54 0.32 -3.54 20.27
N TRP A 55 1.02 -2.43 20.05
CA TRP A 55 0.45 -1.25 19.42
C TRP A 55 0.89 -1.03 17.97
N ASN A 56 1.96 -1.68 17.53
CA ASN A 56 2.37 -1.62 16.14
C ASN A 56 1.30 -2.26 15.23
N LYS A 57 0.96 -1.53 14.18
CA LYS A 57 0.06 -2.01 13.14
C LYS A 57 0.82 -1.97 11.82
N LYS A 58 0.93 -3.11 11.16
CA LYS A 58 1.55 -3.17 9.82
C LYS A 58 0.72 -2.38 8.82
N ALA A 59 1.39 -1.63 7.96
CA ALA A 59 0.74 -1.03 6.80
C ALA A 59 0.14 -2.11 5.91
N LYS A 60 -1.03 -1.82 5.35
CA LYS A 60 -1.72 -2.71 4.42
C LYS A 60 -1.66 -2.14 3.02
N ASN A 61 -1.07 -2.90 2.11
CA ASN A 61 -1.01 -2.54 0.71
C ASN A 61 -2.40 -2.47 0.09
N GLY A 62 -2.61 -1.42 -0.70
CA GLY A 62 -3.78 -1.34 -1.55
C GLY A 62 -3.61 -2.16 -2.83
N SER A 63 -4.72 -2.42 -3.50
CA SER A 63 -4.75 -2.91 -4.87
C SER A 63 -5.20 -1.81 -5.82
N ILE A 64 -4.67 -1.79 -7.04
CA ILE A 64 -5.14 -0.85 -8.07
C ILE A 64 -6.60 -1.19 -8.38
N SER A 65 -7.48 -0.19 -8.26
CA SER A 65 -8.89 -0.31 -8.62
C SER A 65 -9.18 0.27 -10.00
N GLU A 66 -8.49 1.34 -10.37
CA GLU A 66 -8.72 2.09 -11.60
C GLU A 66 -7.47 2.88 -12.00
N TYR A 67 -7.36 3.20 -13.29
CA TYR A 67 -6.39 4.16 -13.80
C TYR A 67 -7.12 5.41 -14.32
N ASP A 68 -6.90 6.54 -13.66
CA ASP A 68 -7.38 7.84 -14.10
C ASP A 68 -6.49 8.39 -15.22
N SER A 69 -6.93 8.20 -16.45
CA SER A 69 -6.19 8.62 -17.64
C SER A 69 -6.17 10.14 -17.87
N GLN A 70 -7.01 10.91 -17.17
CA GLN A 70 -7.02 12.37 -17.28
C GLN A 70 -5.92 13.00 -16.42
N ASN A 71 -5.68 12.42 -15.25
CA ASN A 71 -4.70 12.91 -14.28
C ASN A 71 -3.42 12.05 -14.24
N ASP A 72 -3.32 11.02 -15.11
CA ASP A 72 -2.18 10.08 -15.18
C ASP A 72 -1.83 9.50 -13.81
N LYS A 73 -2.83 8.94 -13.13
CA LYS A 73 -2.63 8.35 -11.82
C LYS A 73 -3.41 7.06 -11.59
N PHE A 74 -2.85 6.18 -10.76
CA PHE A 74 -3.54 5.00 -10.30
C PHE A 74 -4.37 5.32 -9.05
N LEU A 75 -5.59 4.79 -9.01
CA LEU A 75 -6.45 4.81 -7.84
C LEU A 75 -6.32 3.48 -7.11
N PHE A 76 -6.09 3.55 -5.79
CA PHE A 76 -5.93 2.38 -4.94
C PHE A 76 -7.15 2.17 -4.06
N LYS A 77 -7.42 0.91 -3.77
CA LYS A 77 -8.48 0.51 -2.85
C LYS A 77 -7.90 -0.35 -1.74
N GLY A 78 -8.30 -0.06 -0.50
CA GLY A 78 -7.95 -0.86 0.67
C GLY A 78 -6.53 -0.66 1.20
N ALA A 79 -5.81 0.39 0.78
CA ALA A 79 -4.57 0.80 1.42
C ALA A 79 -4.88 1.38 2.81
N GLU A 80 -4.10 0.99 3.81
CA GLU A 80 -4.19 1.50 5.17
C GLU A 80 -2.79 1.77 5.70
N ASN A 81 -2.60 2.94 6.33
CA ASN A 81 -1.34 3.23 7.00
C ASN A 81 -1.12 2.29 8.17
N GLY A 82 0.12 1.90 8.35
CA GLY A 82 0.59 1.24 9.56
C GLY A 82 0.93 2.25 10.64
N LEU A 83 1.28 1.73 11.81
CA LEU A 83 1.70 2.51 12.96
C LEU A 83 2.90 1.82 13.59
N GLU A 84 3.90 2.58 13.98
CA GLU A 84 5.10 2.09 14.64
C GLU A 84 5.42 2.95 15.87
N VAL A 85 5.51 2.31 17.03
CA VAL A 85 5.91 2.98 18.27
C VAL A 85 7.39 3.31 18.20
N ASP A 86 7.75 4.55 18.52
CA ASP A 86 9.13 4.97 18.71
C ASP A 86 9.67 4.37 20.02
N GLN A 87 10.29 3.20 19.90
CA GLN A 87 10.81 2.45 21.05
C GLN A 87 11.96 3.17 21.74
N GLU A 88 12.81 3.89 21.01
CA GLU A 88 13.94 4.59 21.59
C GLU A 88 13.48 5.80 22.41
N GLN A 89 12.49 6.54 21.91
CA GLN A 89 11.89 7.61 22.68
C GLN A 89 11.16 7.07 23.92
N LEU A 90 10.40 5.99 23.76
CA LEU A 90 9.68 5.36 24.87
C LEU A 90 10.63 4.86 25.97
N LYS A 91 11.75 4.22 25.62
CA LYS A 91 12.81 3.83 26.56
C LYS A 91 13.34 5.04 27.33
N THR A 92 13.62 6.11 26.61
CA THR A 92 14.14 7.36 27.19
C THR A 92 13.17 7.93 28.21
N ASP A 93 11.88 7.97 27.86
CA ASP A 93 10.84 8.53 28.72
C ASP A 93 10.60 7.68 29.98
N ILE A 94 10.57 6.35 29.82
CA ILE A 94 10.49 5.43 30.97
C ILE A 94 11.69 5.60 31.90
N GLN A 95 12.90 5.63 31.35
CA GLN A 95 14.12 5.78 32.12
C GLN A 95 14.17 7.13 32.84
N ALA A 96 13.68 8.20 32.21
CA ALA A 96 13.56 9.50 32.85
C ALA A 96 12.60 9.49 34.04
N ALA A 97 11.43 8.86 33.92
CA ALA A 97 10.47 8.70 35.01
C ALA A 97 11.09 7.93 36.20
N LEU A 98 11.78 6.83 35.91
CA LEU A 98 12.48 6.03 36.93
C LEU A 98 13.58 6.84 37.65
N ASN A 99 14.37 7.61 36.91
CA ASN A 99 15.44 8.44 37.50
C ASN A 99 14.87 9.57 38.38
N HIS A 100 13.69 10.11 38.04
CA HIS A 100 12.98 11.08 38.85
C HIS A 100 12.18 10.44 39.99
N LYS A 101 12.16 9.10 40.08
CA LYS A 101 11.37 8.34 41.07
C LYS A 101 9.87 8.62 40.97
N ASP A 102 9.39 8.97 39.76
CA ASP A 102 7.97 9.13 39.46
C ASP A 102 7.38 7.81 38.95
N PHE A 103 7.05 6.93 39.89
CA PHE A 103 6.52 5.60 39.60
C PHE A 103 5.01 5.63 39.21
N SER A 104 4.40 6.81 39.26
CA SER A 104 3.02 7.03 38.80
C SER A 104 2.94 7.80 37.48
N ALA A 105 4.07 8.01 36.82
CA ALA A 105 4.14 8.74 35.58
C ALA A 105 3.25 8.14 34.48
N SER A 106 2.50 8.98 33.80
CA SER A 106 1.76 8.62 32.58
C SER A 106 2.56 9.06 31.38
N ILE A 107 3.14 8.11 30.66
CA ILE A 107 3.99 8.36 29.50
C ILE A 107 3.17 8.17 28.23
N ALA A 108 3.11 9.19 27.37
CA ALA A 108 2.50 9.10 26.07
C ALA A 108 3.52 8.54 25.07
N ALA A 109 3.28 7.37 24.52
CA ALA A 109 4.16 6.82 23.49
C ALA A 109 4.05 7.61 22.19
N THR A 110 5.18 7.99 21.62
CA THR A 110 5.26 8.56 20.28
C THR A 110 5.05 7.46 19.25
N VAL A 111 4.19 7.71 18.27
CA VAL A 111 3.85 6.76 17.21
C VAL A 111 4.05 7.41 15.85
N ASN A 112 4.78 6.73 14.97
CA ASN A 112 5.01 7.14 13.60
C ASN A 112 4.05 6.41 12.66
N GLU A 113 3.50 7.12 11.69
CA GLU A 113 2.75 6.49 10.60
C GLU A 113 3.69 5.83 9.60
N VAL A 114 3.37 4.62 9.18
CA VAL A 114 4.09 3.86 8.16
C VAL A 114 3.20 3.74 6.93
N GLU A 115 3.61 4.37 5.84
CA GLU A 115 2.86 4.27 4.59
C GLU A 115 2.95 2.85 3.98
N PRO A 116 1.88 2.37 3.34
CA PRO A 116 1.92 1.12 2.61
C PRO A 116 2.85 1.23 1.39
N GLU A 117 3.52 0.14 1.06
CA GLU A 117 4.41 0.09 -0.11
C GLU A 117 3.67 0.38 -1.43
N PHE A 118 2.41 -0.04 -1.52
CA PHE A 118 1.54 0.17 -2.67
C PHE A 118 0.33 0.98 -2.27
N SER A 119 0.38 2.29 -2.55
CA SER A 119 -0.67 3.28 -2.33
C SER A 119 -0.70 4.28 -3.47
N GLU A 120 -1.68 5.17 -3.48
CA GLU A 120 -1.73 6.28 -4.44
C GLU A 120 -0.49 7.18 -4.34
N ALA A 121 0.02 7.40 -3.13
CA ALA A 121 1.21 8.23 -2.89
C ALA A 121 2.48 7.62 -3.49
N THR A 122 2.65 6.30 -3.39
CA THR A 122 3.85 5.58 -3.86
C THR A 122 3.77 5.11 -5.31
N ALA A 123 2.59 5.20 -5.95
CA ALA A 123 2.35 4.64 -7.29
C ALA A 123 3.31 5.17 -8.36
N ARG A 124 3.59 6.47 -8.37
CA ARG A 124 4.46 7.08 -9.38
C ARG A 124 5.89 6.55 -9.36
N GLU A 125 6.37 6.16 -8.20
CA GLU A 125 7.72 5.61 -8.03
C GLU A 125 7.78 4.11 -8.36
N LYS A 126 6.72 3.39 -8.08
CA LYS A 126 6.65 1.91 -8.16
C LYS A 126 6.17 1.40 -9.51
N TYR A 127 5.31 2.14 -10.21
CA TYR A 127 4.73 1.71 -11.49
C TYR A 127 5.45 2.33 -12.68
N LYS A 128 5.77 1.50 -13.66
CA LYS A 128 6.52 1.88 -14.86
C LYS A 128 5.82 1.36 -16.10
N THR A 129 5.96 2.08 -17.21
CA THR A 129 5.61 1.56 -18.53
C THR A 129 6.55 0.42 -18.91
N ILE A 130 6.02 -0.78 -19.10
CA ILE A 130 6.78 -2.00 -19.42
C ILE A 130 6.70 -2.40 -20.91
N GLY A 131 5.75 -1.84 -21.64
CA GLY A 131 5.64 -2.09 -23.09
C GLY A 131 4.91 -0.97 -23.81
N THR A 132 5.43 -0.55 -24.94
CA THR A 132 4.81 0.45 -25.80
C THR A 132 4.87 0.02 -27.25
N PHE A 133 3.83 0.33 -28.01
CA PHE A 133 3.80 0.18 -29.47
C PHE A 133 2.88 1.23 -30.09
N THR A 134 3.26 1.76 -31.24
CA THR A 134 2.51 2.83 -31.91
C THR A 134 2.33 2.46 -33.37
N THR A 135 1.15 2.75 -33.91
CA THR A 135 0.83 2.65 -35.33
C THR A 135 0.15 3.92 -35.81
N ASN A 136 0.40 4.29 -37.06
CA ASN A 136 -0.22 5.46 -37.68
C ASN A 136 -1.61 5.11 -38.20
N THR A 137 -2.56 6.01 -38.02
CA THR A 137 -3.89 5.92 -38.63
C THR A 137 -3.87 6.49 -40.05
N THR A 138 -4.91 6.20 -40.81
CA THR A 138 -5.08 6.71 -42.17
C THR A 138 -5.83 8.05 -42.17
N ALA A 139 -5.98 8.68 -43.33
CA ALA A 139 -6.81 9.90 -43.49
C ALA A 139 -8.32 9.65 -43.45
N ASN A 140 -8.77 8.39 -43.41
CA ASN A 140 -10.20 8.05 -43.41
C ASN A 140 -10.87 8.34 -42.07
N GLN A 141 -11.73 9.34 -42.03
CA GLN A 141 -12.42 9.80 -40.80
C GLN A 141 -13.27 8.71 -40.15
N LYS A 142 -14.05 7.97 -40.95
CA LYS A 142 -14.93 6.90 -40.44
C LYS A 142 -14.14 5.81 -39.75
N ARG A 143 -13.03 5.37 -40.42
CA ARG A 143 -12.12 4.40 -39.88
C ARG A 143 -11.45 4.91 -38.58
N ASN A 144 -11.02 6.16 -38.54
CA ASN A 144 -10.39 6.77 -37.36
C ASN A 144 -11.37 6.89 -36.19
N THR A 145 -12.66 7.13 -36.46
CA THR A 145 -13.74 7.09 -35.45
C THR A 145 -13.78 5.68 -34.81
N ASN A 146 -13.81 4.63 -35.62
CA ASN A 146 -13.83 3.24 -35.15
C ASN A 146 -12.61 2.90 -34.30
N VAL A 147 -11.41 3.28 -34.77
CA VAL A 147 -10.16 3.10 -34.03
C VAL A 147 -10.21 3.80 -32.68
N LYS A 148 -10.68 5.05 -32.65
CA LYS A 148 -10.81 5.84 -31.43
C LYS A 148 -11.81 5.23 -30.44
N LEU A 149 -12.94 4.74 -30.89
CA LEU A 149 -13.94 4.08 -30.05
C LEU A 149 -13.39 2.80 -29.44
N ALA A 150 -12.76 1.94 -30.24
CA ALA A 150 -12.15 0.71 -29.73
C ALA A 150 -11.00 0.98 -28.75
N ALA A 151 -10.14 1.96 -29.04
CA ALA A 151 -9.06 2.35 -28.13
C ALA A 151 -9.61 2.86 -26.80
N ARG A 152 -10.65 3.68 -26.82
CA ARG A 152 -11.32 4.15 -25.59
C ARG A 152 -11.93 3.01 -24.78
N ALA A 153 -12.50 2.00 -25.44
CA ALA A 153 -13.11 0.87 -24.76
C ALA A 153 -12.11 0.03 -23.95
N ILE A 154 -10.83 0.02 -24.35
CA ILE A 154 -9.78 -0.73 -23.67
C ILE A 154 -8.88 0.14 -22.75
N ASN A 155 -9.04 1.46 -22.81
CA ASN A 155 -8.24 2.36 -22.00
C ASN A 155 -8.59 2.24 -20.51
N GLY A 156 -7.60 2.29 -19.64
CA GLY A 156 -7.76 2.27 -18.18
C GLY A 156 -8.10 0.90 -17.59
N ILE A 157 -7.98 -0.18 -18.35
CA ILE A 157 -8.21 -1.52 -17.80
C ILE A 157 -7.04 -1.91 -16.89
N VAL A 158 -7.38 -2.37 -15.70
CA VAL A 158 -6.45 -2.92 -14.71
C VAL A 158 -6.68 -4.43 -14.61
N LEU A 159 -5.62 -5.20 -14.71
CA LEU A 159 -5.63 -6.65 -14.52
C LEU A 159 -4.85 -7.00 -13.25
N GLN A 160 -5.43 -7.83 -12.42
CA GLN A 160 -4.72 -8.43 -11.29
C GLN A 160 -3.86 -9.61 -11.76
N PRO A 161 -2.86 -10.05 -10.97
CA PRO A 161 -2.09 -11.24 -11.30
C PRO A 161 -2.97 -12.45 -11.57
N GLY A 162 -2.80 -13.07 -12.74
CA GLY A 162 -3.58 -14.22 -13.19
C GLY A 162 -4.89 -13.91 -13.92
N GLU A 163 -5.29 -12.64 -14.01
CA GLU A 163 -6.48 -12.27 -14.79
C GLU A 163 -6.18 -12.26 -16.30
N GLU A 164 -7.21 -12.60 -17.06
CA GLU A 164 -7.16 -12.61 -18.53
C GLU A 164 -7.94 -11.45 -19.12
N PHE A 165 -7.38 -10.86 -20.17
CA PHE A 165 -8.03 -9.80 -20.95
C PHE A 165 -8.45 -10.31 -22.33
N SER A 166 -9.71 -10.10 -22.66
CA SER A 166 -10.24 -10.36 -24.01
C SER A 166 -10.62 -9.06 -24.71
N PHE A 167 -9.88 -8.74 -25.77
CA PHE A 167 -10.15 -7.56 -26.61
C PHE A 167 -11.60 -7.56 -27.13
N ASN A 168 -12.05 -8.68 -27.69
CA ASN A 168 -13.38 -8.78 -28.27
C ASN A 168 -14.49 -8.65 -27.23
N ASN A 169 -14.33 -9.27 -26.07
CA ASN A 169 -15.32 -9.13 -25.00
C ASN A 169 -15.39 -7.68 -24.50
N ARG A 170 -14.26 -7.01 -24.39
CA ARG A 170 -14.20 -5.65 -23.89
C ARG A 170 -14.75 -4.62 -24.86
N VAL A 171 -14.40 -4.69 -26.13
CA VAL A 171 -14.91 -3.80 -27.17
C VAL A 171 -16.39 -4.12 -27.49
N GLY A 172 -16.74 -5.41 -27.46
CA GLY A 172 -18.10 -5.90 -27.75
C GLY A 172 -18.48 -5.75 -29.24
N GLU A 173 -19.75 -5.87 -29.52
CA GLU A 173 -20.30 -5.65 -30.87
C GLU A 173 -20.06 -4.22 -31.33
N ARG A 174 -19.64 -4.09 -32.59
CA ARG A 174 -19.43 -2.82 -33.29
C ARG A 174 -20.70 -2.46 -34.03
N THR A 175 -21.55 -1.63 -33.43
CA THR A 175 -22.83 -1.22 -33.98
C THR A 175 -22.88 0.28 -34.27
N GLU A 176 -23.73 0.69 -35.20
CA GLU A 176 -23.98 2.11 -35.49
C GLU A 176 -24.49 2.85 -34.24
N ALA A 177 -25.35 2.18 -33.44
CA ALA A 177 -25.84 2.75 -32.18
C ALA A 177 -24.73 3.12 -31.19
N LYS A 178 -23.59 2.43 -31.23
CA LYS A 178 -22.39 2.75 -30.47
C LYS A 178 -21.46 3.77 -31.15
N GLY A 179 -21.85 4.28 -32.30
CA GLY A 179 -21.12 5.27 -33.11
C GLY A 179 -20.10 4.66 -34.07
N TYR A 180 -20.04 3.33 -34.23
CA TYR A 180 -19.19 2.71 -35.23
C TYR A 180 -19.75 2.96 -36.64
N GLN A 181 -18.85 3.13 -37.60
CA GLN A 181 -19.14 3.50 -38.96
C GLN A 181 -18.64 2.46 -39.95
N ALA A 182 -19.27 2.37 -41.12
CA ALA A 182 -18.80 1.53 -42.20
C ALA A 182 -17.45 2.06 -42.73
N ALA A 183 -16.43 1.20 -42.71
CA ALA A 183 -15.09 1.46 -43.22
C ALA A 183 -14.46 0.15 -43.69
N ALA A 184 -13.35 0.27 -44.43
CA ALA A 184 -12.66 -0.89 -44.97
C ALA A 184 -12.20 -1.84 -43.85
N ALA A 185 -12.55 -3.12 -44.01
CA ALA A 185 -12.13 -4.25 -43.17
C ALA A 185 -11.67 -5.41 -44.05
N TYR A 186 -10.83 -6.28 -43.50
CA TYR A 186 -10.47 -7.53 -44.14
C TYR A 186 -11.41 -8.64 -43.68
N ASN A 187 -12.09 -9.27 -44.61
CA ASN A 187 -12.95 -10.40 -44.35
C ASN A 187 -12.68 -11.50 -45.38
N ASN A 188 -12.28 -12.68 -44.94
CA ASN A 188 -11.94 -13.83 -45.79
C ASN A 188 -10.95 -13.53 -46.91
N GLY A 189 -9.99 -12.62 -46.66
CA GLY A 189 -8.97 -12.25 -47.66
C GLY A 189 -9.35 -11.11 -48.63
N GLU A 190 -10.58 -10.61 -48.53
CA GLU A 190 -11.07 -9.50 -49.32
C GLU A 190 -11.23 -8.22 -48.48
N VAL A 191 -11.15 -7.07 -49.14
CA VAL A 191 -11.39 -5.77 -48.53
C VAL A 191 -12.88 -5.43 -48.74
N VAL A 192 -13.63 -5.39 -47.63
CA VAL A 192 -15.06 -5.09 -47.62
C VAL A 192 -15.38 -3.86 -46.79
N GLN A 193 -16.53 -3.26 -46.96
CA GLN A 193 -17.03 -2.18 -46.11
C GLN A 193 -17.85 -2.79 -44.98
N GLU A 194 -17.37 -2.70 -43.73
CA GLU A 194 -18.08 -3.22 -42.57
C GLU A 194 -18.14 -2.19 -41.46
N ILE A 195 -19.22 -2.25 -40.64
CA ILE A 195 -19.35 -1.44 -39.43
C ILE A 195 -18.20 -1.84 -38.45
N GLY A 196 -17.40 -0.88 -38.04
CA GLY A 196 -16.23 -1.12 -37.22
C GLY A 196 -14.95 -1.40 -38.00
N GLY A 197 -14.95 -1.21 -39.33
CA GLY A 197 -13.74 -1.36 -40.13
C GLY A 197 -12.57 -0.56 -39.57
N GLY A 198 -11.38 -1.20 -39.45
CA GLY A 198 -10.18 -0.62 -38.87
C GLY A 198 -9.92 -0.97 -37.40
N VAL A 199 -10.86 -1.54 -36.66
CA VAL A 199 -10.69 -1.93 -35.24
C VAL A 199 -9.56 -2.97 -35.05
N CYS A 200 -9.28 -3.82 -36.04
CA CYS A 200 -8.15 -4.76 -36.01
C CYS A 200 -6.79 -4.05 -35.82
N GLN A 201 -6.66 -2.79 -36.21
CA GLN A 201 -5.45 -2.03 -35.95
C GLN A 201 -5.23 -1.82 -34.43
N VAL A 202 -6.30 -1.58 -33.67
CA VAL A 202 -6.22 -1.38 -32.22
C VAL A 202 -5.76 -2.68 -31.54
N SER A 203 -6.38 -3.82 -31.90
CA SER A 203 -5.98 -5.11 -31.33
C SER A 203 -4.54 -5.49 -31.68
N SER A 204 -4.11 -5.28 -32.93
CA SER A 204 -2.73 -5.56 -33.35
C SER A 204 -1.71 -4.62 -32.67
N THR A 205 -2.06 -3.34 -32.49
CA THR A 205 -1.18 -2.39 -31.78
C THR A 205 -1.04 -2.79 -30.33
N MET A 206 -2.15 -3.13 -29.66
CA MET A 206 -2.14 -3.62 -28.27
C MET A 206 -1.35 -4.93 -28.14
N TYR A 207 -1.58 -5.90 -29.03
CA TYR A 207 -0.85 -7.17 -29.05
C TYR A 207 0.67 -6.96 -29.06
N ASN A 208 1.15 -6.09 -29.95
CA ASN A 208 2.58 -5.79 -30.01
C ASN A 208 3.14 -5.13 -28.74
N ALA A 209 2.35 -4.26 -28.09
CA ALA A 209 2.74 -3.69 -26.80
C ALA A 209 2.81 -4.77 -25.70
N VAL A 210 1.83 -5.66 -25.65
CA VAL A 210 1.73 -6.78 -24.70
C VAL A 210 2.91 -7.76 -24.88
N VAL A 211 3.25 -8.12 -26.12
CA VAL A 211 4.42 -8.97 -26.42
C VAL A 211 5.72 -8.30 -25.98
N LYS A 212 5.87 -7.00 -26.25
CA LYS A 212 7.05 -6.24 -25.78
C LYS A 212 7.14 -6.15 -24.26
N ALA A 213 6.00 -6.16 -23.57
CA ALA A 213 5.93 -6.20 -22.10
C ALA A 213 6.26 -7.59 -21.52
N GLY A 214 6.49 -8.62 -22.37
CA GLY A 214 6.76 -9.99 -21.94
C GLY A 214 5.54 -10.71 -21.33
N LEU A 215 4.33 -10.21 -21.57
CA LEU A 215 3.11 -10.83 -21.08
C LEU A 215 2.68 -11.98 -21.99
N LYS A 216 2.06 -13.00 -21.38
CA LYS A 216 1.53 -14.16 -22.14
C LYS A 216 0.34 -13.74 -22.98
N THR A 217 0.32 -14.17 -24.25
CA THR A 217 -0.80 -14.02 -25.18
C THR A 217 -1.35 -15.39 -25.54
N THR A 218 -2.65 -15.49 -25.75
CA THR A 218 -3.38 -16.68 -26.20
C THR A 218 -4.02 -16.42 -27.56
#